data_5fad72157588bc194517b6fb2ad2cef4
#
_entry.id   5fad72157588bc194517b6fb2ad2cef4
#
_cell.length_a   1.000
_cell.length_b   1.000
_cell.length_c   1.000
_cell.angle_alpha   90.00
_cell.angle_beta   90.00
_cell.angle_gamma   90.00
#
_symmetry.space_group_name_H-M   'P 1'
#
loop_
_entity.id
_entity.type
_entity.pdbx_description
1 polymer ?
#
loop_
_entity_poly.entity_id
_entity_poly.type
_entity_poly.pdbx_seq_one_letter_code
_entity_poly.pdbx_strand_id
1 'polypeptide(L)'
;MAMVLNTNIQSLNSQRHLSNSQSSLNTALERLSSGLRINSAKDDAAGLAISDRMTAQIRGLTQAQRNANDGISMAQTAEGALGKMSEILQRIRELAVQSANATNSASDRKALNDEVGQLVSELQRFASTTQFNGTTLLDGTNATNTYQVGANANQTIMATTTDFRTDKYGAYQIGNVVATGGAGAGVAVSNAVSSSTTGQQVTGAFVKSSGTMILNGPNGTANITCGTGDSAYDMAQKINAQSQTGITAEARTETRLTFGASGSYSLQVFTTTAANGSAKVDASIIATVSFKIDAHETKDGLTAAANAFNEVSAKSGVTAKVTDDGKGLILVNEEGKNINVGSDSKTDPGVICLGNTSGGATCASIASNSAGLLTAGGQITLDASRSYSVQLSGNMQLQAGALTQSSLTSATAQASDLQKVASLDISTVKGATQALRTVDQALDAVSSQRAKFGALQSRFEYTVANLSTTIENTTSARSRIQDTDFASETANMTKAQVLQQAGTAMLAQANSLPQSVLTLLN
;
A
#
# COMPACT_ATOMS: atom_id res chain seq x y z
N MET A 1 -84.38 -27.75 44.32
CA MET A 1 -84.04 -26.41 43.84
C MET A 1 -85.33 -25.68 43.66
N ALA A 2 -85.47 -24.48 44.29
CA ALA A 2 -86.70 -23.70 44.14
C ALA A 2 -86.77 -23.30 42.64
N MET A 3 -87.85 -23.70 41.98
CA MET A 3 -88.13 -23.31 40.58
C MET A 3 -88.73 -21.92 40.58
N VAL A 4 -87.94 -20.91 40.21
CA VAL A 4 -88.35 -19.51 40.12
C VAL A 4 -88.85 -19.20 38.72
N LEU A 5 -90.12 -18.83 38.55
CA LEU A 5 -90.75 -18.66 37.23
C LEU A 5 -90.27 -17.37 36.51
N ASN A 6 -90.01 -16.27 37.30
CA ASN A 6 -89.67 -14.94 36.73
C ASN A 6 -88.19 -14.82 36.33
N THR A 7 -87.30 -15.67 36.83
CA THR A 7 -85.86 -15.55 36.50
C THR A 7 -85.30 -16.94 36.19
N ASN A 8 -85.17 -17.24 34.91
CA ASN A 8 -84.62 -18.54 34.47
C ASN A 8 -83.08 -18.49 34.50
N ILE A 9 -82.49 -18.82 35.68
CA ILE A 9 -81.05 -18.83 35.92
C ILE A 9 -80.35 -19.85 34.99
N GLN A 10 -81.01 -20.98 34.65
CA GLN A 10 -80.47 -21.97 33.72
C GLN A 10 -80.33 -21.42 32.31
N SER A 11 -81.33 -20.68 31.83
CA SER A 11 -81.30 -20.01 30.52
C SER A 11 -80.23 -18.93 30.49
N LEU A 12 -80.13 -18.07 31.52
CA LEU A 12 -79.09 -17.03 31.62
C LEU A 12 -77.66 -17.61 31.66
N ASN A 13 -77.48 -18.75 32.37
CA ASN A 13 -76.19 -19.42 32.43
C ASN A 13 -75.83 -20.05 31.05
N SER A 14 -76.81 -20.67 30.38
CA SER A 14 -76.63 -21.19 29.02
C SER A 14 -76.33 -20.09 27.99
N GLN A 15 -77.01 -18.94 28.09
CA GLN A 15 -76.71 -17.78 27.24
C GLN A 15 -75.28 -17.25 27.45
N ARG A 16 -74.81 -17.15 28.71
CA ARG A 16 -73.45 -16.74 29.01
C ARG A 16 -72.41 -17.73 28.45
N HIS A 17 -72.64 -19.03 28.59
CA HIS A 17 -71.76 -20.03 28.01
C HIS A 17 -71.77 -20.00 26.48
N LEU A 18 -72.94 -19.80 25.84
CA LEU A 18 -73.06 -19.65 24.40
C LEU A 18 -72.30 -18.38 23.91
N SER A 19 -72.44 -17.24 24.59
CA SER A 19 -71.74 -16.02 24.28
C SER A 19 -70.19 -16.18 24.39
N ASN A 20 -69.73 -16.89 25.44
CA ASN A 20 -68.30 -17.20 25.59
C ASN A 20 -67.79 -18.13 24.50
N SER A 21 -68.56 -19.17 24.10
CA SER A 21 -68.20 -20.08 23.00
C SER A 21 -68.16 -19.35 21.66
N GLN A 22 -69.12 -18.41 21.41
CA GLN A 22 -69.14 -17.56 20.22
C GLN A 22 -67.90 -16.65 20.16
N SER A 23 -67.52 -16.02 21.29
CA SER A 23 -66.33 -15.21 21.37
C SER A 23 -65.05 -16.00 21.10
N SER A 24 -64.96 -17.22 21.68
CA SER A 24 -63.83 -18.14 21.44
C SER A 24 -63.74 -18.57 19.98
N LEU A 25 -64.91 -18.85 19.34
CA LEU A 25 -64.97 -19.21 17.92
C LEU A 25 -64.51 -18.08 17.04
N ASN A 26 -64.96 -16.85 17.29
CA ASN A 26 -64.55 -15.67 16.53
C ASN A 26 -63.05 -15.45 16.65
N THR A 27 -62.45 -15.55 17.85
CA THR A 27 -61.00 -15.43 18.05
C THR A 27 -60.22 -16.54 17.32
N ALA A 28 -60.70 -17.79 17.36
CA ALA A 28 -60.05 -18.89 16.63
C ALA A 28 -60.14 -18.70 15.11
N LEU A 29 -61.27 -18.22 14.58
CA LEU A 29 -61.41 -17.87 13.17
C LEU A 29 -60.47 -16.73 12.74
N GLU A 30 -60.37 -15.68 13.56
CA GLU A 30 -59.48 -14.53 13.31
C GLU A 30 -58.00 -15.00 13.27
N ARG A 31 -57.55 -15.78 14.25
CA ARG A 31 -56.20 -16.35 14.30
C ARG A 31 -55.91 -17.31 13.15
N LEU A 32 -56.86 -18.12 12.78
CA LEU A 32 -56.73 -19.09 11.67
C LEU A 32 -56.69 -18.36 10.32
N SER A 33 -57.47 -17.29 10.16
CA SER A 33 -57.51 -16.46 8.94
C SER A 33 -56.26 -15.57 8.79
N SER A 34 -55.75 -14.99 9.89
CA SER A 34 -54.55 -14.17 9.86
C SER A 34 -53.23 -14.97 9.91
N GLY A 35 -53.29 -16.21 10.41
CA GLY A 35 -52.11 -17.02 10.72
C GLY A 35 -51.34 -16.52 11.96
N LEU A 36 -51.86 -15.52 12.66
CA LEU A 36 -51.22 -14.89 13.78
C LEU A 36 -51.96 -15.15 15.11
N ARG A 37 -51.24 -15.58 16.13
CA ARG A 37 -51.73 -15.71 17.50
C ARG A 37 -52.00 -14.35 18.16
N ILE A 38 -51.14 -13.37 17.84
CA ILE A 38 -51.25 -12.00 18.34
C ILE A 38 -51.55 -11.08 17.15
N ASN A 39 -52.77 -10.63 17.01
CA ASN A 39 -53.24 -9.78 15.94
C ASN A 39 -53.41 -8.30 16.41
N SER A 40 -53.72 -8.11 17.68
CA SER A 40 -53.95 -6.83 18.26
C SER A 40 -53.34 -6.70 19.66
N ALA A 41 -53.16 -5.45 20.15
CA ALA A 41 -52.67 -5.19 21.49
C ALA A 41 -53.56 -5.77 22.61
N LYS A 42 -54.84 -6.09 22.30
CA LYS A 42 -55.78 -6.72 23.21
C LYS A 42 -55.43 -8.21 23.48
N ASP A 43 -54.78 -8.87 22.49
CA ASP A 43 -54.46 -10.29 22.61
C ASP A 43 -53.23 -10.51 23.51
N ASP A 44 -52.17 -9.71 23.31
CA ASP A 44 -50.95 -9.65 24.12
C ASP A 44 -50.18 -8.36 23.83
N ALA A 45 -50.29 -7.37 24.70
CA ALA A 45 -49.60 -6.07 24.52
C ALA A 45 -48.07 -6.22 24.60
N ALA A 46 -47.56 -7.11 25.45
CA ALA A 46 -46.12 -7.32 25.60
C ALA A 46 -45.55 -8.08 24.40
N GLY A 47 -46.20 -9.15 23.97
CA GLY A 47 -45.84 -9.93 22.80
C GLY A 47 -45.87 -9.12 21.51
N LEU A 48 -46.88 -8.26 21.34
CA LEU A 48 -46.95 -7.32 20.19
C LEU A 48 -45.77 -6.35 20.19
N ALA A 49 -45.45 -5.68 21.29
CA ALA A 49 -44.35 -4.75 21.38
C ALA A 49 -42.98 -5.41 21.10
N ILE A 50 -42.79 -6.69 21.52
CA ILE A 50 -41.60 -7.46 21.24
C ILE A 50 -41.54 -7.83 19.75
N SER A 51 -42.66 -8.30 19.15
CA SER A 51 -42.73 -8.67 17.74
C SER A 51 -42.48 -7.49 16.79
N ASP A 52 -43.01 -6.32 17.14
CA ASP A 52 -42.80 -5.07 16.38
C ASP A 52 -41.34 -4.64 16.43
N ARG A 53 -40.69 -4.71 17.60
CA ARG A 53 -39.25 -4.45 17.73
C ARG A 53 -38.40 -5.44 16.93
N MET A 54 -38.74 -6.74 16.98
CA MET A 54 -38.08 -7.76 16.16
C MET A 54 -38.29 -7.52 14.67
N THR A 55 -39.48 -7.09 14.26
CA THR A 55 -39.79 -6.77 12.87
C THR A 55 -38.96 -5.57 12.39
N ALA A 56 -38.86 -4.51 13.21
CA ALA A 56 -37.99 -3.35 12.92
C ALA A 56 -36.51 -3.79 12.80
N GLN A 57 -36.05 -4.66 13.70
CA GLN A 57 -34.70 -5.21 13.67
C GLN A 57 -34.45 -6.05 12.41
N ILE A 58 -35.35 -6.96 12.03
CA ILE A 58 -35.25 -7.78 10.80
C ILE A 58 -35.17 -6.87 9.56
N ARG A 59 -36.02 -5.86 9.46
CA ARG A 59 -35.99 -4.89 8.34
C ARG A 59 -34.67 -4.14 8.30
N GLY A 60 -34.16 -3.70 9.46
CA GLY A 60 -32.86 -3.05 9.59
C GLY A 60 -31.69 -3.94 9.16
N LEU A 61 -31.66 -5.19 9.63
CA LEU A 61 -30.63 -6.18 9.26
C LEU A 61 -30.69 -6.54 7.78
N THR A 62 -31.89 -6.65 7.19
CA THR A 62 -32.05 -6.91 5.74
C THR A 62 -31.53 -5.75 4.91
N GLN A 63 -31.75 -4.49 5.35
CA GLN A 63 -31.17 -3.33 4.70
C GLN A 63 -29.64 -3.30 4.86
N ALA A 64 -29.13 -3.62 6.05
CA ALA A 64 -27.70 -3.73 6.33
C ALA A 64 -27.02 -4.78 5.45
N GLN A 65 -27.68 -5.91 5.19
CA GLN A 65 -27.21 -6.95 4.27
C GLN A 65 -27.10 -6.42 2.82
N ARG A 66 -28.09 -5.64 2.36
CA ARG A 66 -28.01 -4.98 1.04
C ARG A 66 -26.86 -3.99 0.99
N ASN A 67 -26.70 -3.14 2.00
CA ASN A 67 -25.60 -2.19 2.09
C ASN A 67 -24.23 -2.87 2.06
N ALA A 68 -24.10 -4.04 2.70
CA ALA A 68 -22.86 -4.82 2.68
C ALA A 68 -22.57 -5.37 1.27
N ASN A 69 -23.58 -5.85 0.55
CA ASN A 69 -23.43 -6.30 -0.84
C ASN A 69 -23.07 -5.14 -1.79
N ASP A 70 -23.61 -3.94 -1.56
CA ASP A 70 -23.22 -2.74 -2.30
C ASP A 70 -21.74 -2.40 -2.04
N GLY A 71 -21.28 -2.56 -0.79
CA GLY A 71 -19.88 -2.42 -0.43
C GLY A 71 -18.97 -3.44 -1.13
N ILE A 72 -19.40 -4.70 -1.25
CA ILE A 72 -18.67 -5.73 -2.02
C ILE A 72 -18.58 -5.32 -3.50
N SER A 73 -19.68 -4.91 -4.10
CA SER A 73 -19.74 -4.53 -5.52
C SER A 73 -18.83 -3.32 -5.82
N MET A 74 -18.80 -2.33 -4.92
CA MET A 74 -17.90 -1.19 -5.01
C MET A 74 -16.44 -1.63 -4.93
N ALA A 75 -16.09 -2.50 -3.95
CA ALA A 75 -14.73 -3.00 -3.78
C ALA A 75 -14.25 -3.81 -4.99
N GLN A 76 -15.11 -4.64 -5.57
CA GLN A 76 -14.83 -5.41 -6.80
C GLN A 76 -14.61 -4.49 -8.01
N THR A 77 -15.40 -3.43 -8.15
CA THR A 77 -15.23 -2.45 -9.23
C THR A 77 -13.88 -1.74 -9.11
N ALA A 78 -13.53 -1.30 -7.90
CA ALA A 78 -12.24 -0.64 -7.65
C ALA A 78 -11.06 -1.60 -7.85
N GLU A 79 -11.16 -2.85 -7.37
CA GLU A 79 -10.12 -3.87 -7.54
C GLU A 79 -9.92 -4.22 -9.02
N GLY A 80 -10.99 -4.36 -9.79
CA GLY A 80 -10.91 -4.64 -11.23
C GLY A 80 -10.15 -3.54 -11.99
N ALA A 81 -10.41 -2.26 -11.66
CA ALA A 81 -9.68 -1.14 -12.23
C ALA A 81 -8.20 -1.14 -11.82
N LEU A 82 -7.89 -1.37 -10.54
CA LEU A 82 -6.52 -1.49 -10.05
C LEU A 82 -5.78 -2.67 -10.67
N GLY A 83 -6.48 -3.77 -10.99
CA GLY A 83 -5.92 -4.89 -11.74
C GLY A 83 -5.42 -4.45 -13.11
N LYS A 84 -6.23 -3.68 -13.86
CA LYS A 84 -5.83 -3.13 -15.16
C LYS A 84 -4.70 -2.11 -15.05
N MET A 85 -4.73 -1.26 -14.03
CA MET A 85 -3.60 -0.34 -13.76
C MET A 85 -2.30 -1.11 -13.48
N SER A 86 -2.35 -2.23 -12.76
CA SER A 86 -1.19 -3.09 -12.54
C SER A 86 -0.63 -3.68 -13.84
N GLU A 87 -1.49 -4.14 -14.76
CA GLU A 87 -1.07 -4.64 -16.08
C GLU A 87 -0.35 -3.54 -16.90
N ILE A 88 -0.89 -2.32 -16.89
CA ILE A 88 -0.27 -1.17 -17.58
C ILE A 88 1.08 -0.82 -16.96
N LEU A 89 1.18 -0.78 -15.63
CA LEU A 89 2.45 -0.50 -14.94
C LEU A 89 3.50 -1.58 -15.27
N GLN A 90 3.12 -2.85 -15.33
CA GLN A 90 4.02 -3.92 -15.76
C GLN A 90 4.49 -3.71 -17.20
N ARG A 91 3.62 -3.26 -18.10
CA ARG A 91 4.00 -2.93 -19.48
C ARG A 91 4.98 -1.75 -19.53
N ILE A 92 4.75 -0.71 -18.72
CA ILE A 92 5.70 0.41 -18.60
C ILE A 92 7.06 -0.10 -18.09
N ARG A 93 7.04 -1.02 -17.12
CA ARG A 93 8.27 -1.66 -16.61
C ARG A 93 9.04 -2.40 -17.70
N GLU A 94 8.36 -3.19 -18.53
CA GLU A 94 8.97 -3.87 -19.67
C GLU A 94 9.64 -2.88 -20.64
N LEU A 95 8.93 -1.80 -21.00
CA LEU A 95 9.45 -0.76 -21.89
C LEU A 95 10.66 -0.04 -21.26
N ALA A 96 10.65 0.19 -19.95
CA ALA A 96 11.79 0.78 -19.24
C ALA A 96 13.01 -0.15 -19.23
N VAL A 97 12.82 -1.46 -18.99
CA VAL A 97 13.90 -2.46 -19.12
C VAL A 97 14.45 -2.50 -20.55
N GLN A 98 13.57 -2.49 -21.54
CA GLN A 98 13.98 -2.45 -22.94
C GLN A 98 14.78 -1.18 -23.25
N SER A 99 14.30 -0.02 -22.82
CA SER A 99 14.99 1.26 -23.06
C SER A 99 16.34 1.35 -22.35
N ALA A 100 16.52 0.70 -21.18
CA ALA A 100 17.79 0.68 -20.45
C ALA A 100 18.89 -0.06 -21.22
N ASN A 101 18.55 -0.91 -22.20
CA ASN A 101 19.54 -1.68 -22.96
C ASN A 101 20.38 -0.76 -23.86
N ALA A 102 21.70 -0.98 -23.85
CA ALA A 102 22.68 -0.21 -24.62
C ALA A 102 22.51 -0.33 -26.15
N THR A 103 21.83 -1.37 -26.64
CA THR A 103 21.59 -1.58 -28.09
C THR A 103 20.59 -0.60 -28.70
N ASN A 104 19.76 0.07 -27.88
CA ASN A 104 18.79 1.03 -28.37
C ASN A 104 19.43 2.39 -28.64
N SER A 105 19.10 2.97 -29.78
CA SER A 105 19.50 4.33 -30.13
C SER A 105 18.67 5.37 -29.36
N ALA A 106 19.04 6.63 -29.41
CA ALA A 106 18.26 7.72 -28.81
C ALA A 106 16.88 7.86 -29.47
N SER A 107 16.76 7.57 -30.77
CA SER A 107 15.48 7.58 -31.48
C SER A 107 14.57 6.43 -31.05
N ASP A 108 15.12 5.23 -30.83
CA ASP A 108 14.35 4.07 -30.36
C ASP A 108 13.82 4.32 -28.93
N ARG A 109 14.67 4.85 -28.04
CA ARG A 109 14.25 5.23 -26.70
C ARG A 109 13.17 6.29 -26.71
N LYS A 110 13.23 7.25 -27.65
CA LYS A 110 12.17 8.26 -27.78
C LYS A 110 10.84 7.61 -28.19
N ALA A 111 10.86 6.68 -29.14
CA ALA A 111 9.65 5.94 -29.55
C ALA A 111 9.06 5.12 -28.40
N LEU A 112 9.91 4.44 -27.62
CA LEU A 112 9.48 3.74 -26.38
C LEU A 112 8.90 4.71 -25.35
N ASN A 113 9.50 5.90 -25.20
CA ASN A 113 9.01 6.93 -24.29
C ASN A 113 7.65 7.48 -24.72
N ASP A 114 7.39 7.62 -26.00
CA ASP A 114 6.09 8.03 -26.53
C ASP A 114 5.01 6.97 -26.19
N GLU A 115 5.32 5.65 -26.29
CA GLU A 115 4.42 4.58 -25.82
C GLU A 115 4.15 4.69 -24.32
N VAL A 116 5.19 4.92 -23.50
CA VAL A 116 5.02 5.13 -22.04
C VAL A 116 4.10 6.33 -21.78
N GLY A 117 4.23 7.43 -22.51
CA GLY A 117 3.36 8.60 -22.38
C GLY A 117 1.88 8.27 -22.61
N GLN A 118 1.55 7.42 -23.61
CA GLN A 118 0.18 6.95 -23.83
C GLN A 118 -0.30 6.05 -22.69
N LEU A 119 0.52 5.14 -22.20
CA LEU A 119 0.19 4.26 -21.08
C LEU A 119 -0.05 5.06 -19.77
N VAL A 120 0.76 6.08 -19.50
CA VAL A 120 0.57 6.99 -18.36
C VAL A 120 -0.74 7.77 -18.48
N SER A 121 -1.09 8.22 -19.70
CA SER A 121 -2.37 8.88 -19.96
C SER A 121 -3.55 7.94 -19.70
N GLU A 122 -3.42 6.66 -20.07
CA GLU A 122 -4.43 5.65 -19.81
C GLU A 122 -4.57 5.33 -18.31
N LEU A 123 -3.46 5.28 -17.55
CA LEU A 123 -3.49 5.19 -16.08
C LEU A 123 -4.28 6.35 -15.47
N GLN A 124 -4.01 7.57 -15.92
CA GLN A 124 -4.74 8.76 -15.46
C GLN A 124 -6.23 8.66 -15.77
N ARG A 125 -6.58 8.14 -16.97
CA ARG A 125 -7.98 7.93 -17.37
C ARG A 125 -8.65 6.91 -16.42
N PHE A 126 -8.04 5.76 -16.16
CA PHE A 126 -8.59 4.77 -15.21
C PHE A 126 -8.81 5.39 -13.82
N ALA A 127 -7.84 6.14 -13.30
CA ALA A 127 -7.97 6.77 -11.99
C ALA A 127 -9.13 7.78 -11.91
N SER A 128 -9.37 8.54 -13.00
CA SER A 128 -10.39 9.59 -13.02
C SER A 128 -11.79 9.12 -13.45
N THR A 129 -11.88 8.02 -14.22
CA THR A 129 -13.17 7.56 -14.78
C THR A 129 -13.77 6.36 -14.05
N THR A 130 -13.00 5.66 -13.21
CA THR A 130 -13.54 4.54 -12.44
C THR A 130 -14.51 5.05 -11.39
N GLN A 131 -15.79 4.72 -11.58
CA GLN A 131 -16.86 5.17 -10.67
C GLN A 131 -17.80 4.01 -10.32
N PHE A 132 -18.46 4.14 -9.18
CA PHE A 132 -19.54 3.28 -8.74
C PHE A 132 -20.72 4.17 -8.33
N ASN A 133 -21.86 3.99 -8.99
CA ASN A 133 -23.07 4.79 -8.75
C ASN A 133 -22.80 6.32 -8.77
N GLY A 134 -22.00 6.80 -9.75
CA GLY A 134 -21.65 8.22 -9.89
C GLY A 134 -20.58 8.75 -8.95
N THR A 135 -20.06 7.90 -8.05
CA THR A 135 -18.98 8.26 -7.12
C THR A 135 -17.66 7.72 -7.65
N THR A 136 -16.68 8.58 -7.88
CA THR A 136 -15.33 8.18 -8.29
C THR A 136 -14.61 7.49 -7.13
N LEU A 137 -13.87 6.42 -7.45
CA LEU A 137 -13.28 5.53 -6.43
C LEU A 137 -11.78 5.71 -6.24
N LEU A 138 -11.05 6.18 -7.27
CA LEU A 138 -9.59 6.15 -7.33
C LEU A 138 -8.95 7.54 -7.48
N ASP A 139 -9.74 8.61 -7.46
CA ASP A 139 -9.28 9.99 -7.66
C ASP A 139 -9.02 10.75 -6.35
N GLY A 140 -9.16 10.08 -5.19
CA GLY A 140 -8.92 10.67 -3.88
C GLY A 140 -10.03 11.59 -3.36
N THR A 141 -11.09 11.87 -4.12
CA THR A 141 -12.19 12.74 -3.67
C THR A 141 -13.02 12.08 -2.57
N ASN A 142 -13.15 10.75 -2.63
CA ASN A 142 -13.89 9.94 -1.68
C ASN A 142 -12.96 8.97 -0.93
N ALA A 143 -12.05 9.53 -0.13
CA ALA A 143 -11.02 8.74 0.56
C ALA A 143 -11.59 7.74 1.59
N THR A 144 -12.81 7.96 2.10
CA THR A 144 -13.44 7.09 3.08
C THR A 144 -14.94 6.98 2.83
N ASN A 145 -15.39 5.79 2.49
CA ASN A 145 -16.80 5.45 2.35
C ASN A 145 -17.26 4.63 3.55
N THR A 146 -18.36 5.02 4.18
CA THR A 146 -18.89 4.36 5.36
C THR A 146 -20.15 3.57 5.01
N TYR A 147 -20.16 2.27 5.28
CA TYR A 147 -21.29 1.37 5.03
C TYR A 147 -21.93 0.98 6.36
N GLN A 148 -23.22 1.29 6.52
CA GLN A 148 -24.00 0.85 7.69
C GLN A 148 -24.37 -0.63 7.50
N VAL A 149 -23.74 -1.51 8.27
CA VAL A 149 -23.86 -2.98 8.17
C VAL A 149 -24.53 -3.61 9.39
N GLY A 150 -25.33 -2.84 10.10
CA GLY A 150 -26.11 -3.33 11.22
C GLY A 150 -27.38 -2.53 11.43
N ALA A 151 -28.34 -3.09 12.21
CA ALA A 151 -29.62 -2.46 12.49
C ALA A 151 -29.55 -1.29 13.47
N ASN A 152 -28.45 -1.17 14.24
CA ASN A 152 -28.28 -0.12 15.23
C ASN A 152 -27.30 0.95 14.75
N ALA A 153 -27.40 2.15 15.31
CA ALA A 153 -26.49 3.26 14.99
C ALA A 153 -25.02 2.88 15.21
N ASN A 154 -24.12 3.39 14.36
CA ASN A 154 -22.67 3.22 14.43
C ASN A 154 -22.15 1.78 14.17
N GLN A 155 -22.99 0.88 13.67
CA GLN A 155 -22.54 -0.43 13.21
C GLN A 155 -22.07 -0.36 11.75
N THR A 156 -20.87 0.20 11.54
CA THR A 156 -20.37 0.56 10.22
C THR A 156 -19.06 -0.17 9.88
N ILE A 157 -18.85 -0.38 8.58
CA ILE A 157 -17.55 -0.75 7.99
C ILE A 157 -17.10 0.42 7.13
N MET A 158 -15.85 0.86 7.35
CA MET A 158 -15.23 1.92 6.55
C MET A 158 -14.37 1.29 5.46
N ALA A 159 -14.60 1.72 4.22
CA ALA A 159 -13.77 1.43 3.07
C ALA A 159 -12.90 2.65 2.78
N THR A 160 -11.56 2.49 2.86
CA THR A 160 -10.62 3.57 2.55
C THR A 160 -10.03 3.35 1.16
N THR A 161 -10.05 4.40 0.36
CA THR A 161 -9.43 4.44 -0.96
C THR A 161 -8.26 5.42 -0.96
N THR A 162 -7.26 5.17 -1.81
CA THR A 162 -6.12 6.06 -1.99
C THR A 162 -6.25 6.76 -3.35
N ASP A 163 -5.67 7.94 -3.49
CA ASP A 163 -5.62 8.66 -4.75
C ASP A 163 -4.59 8.00 -5.68
N PHE A 164 -5.04 7.48 -6.82
CA PHE A 164 -4.24 6.84 -7.85
C PHE A 164 -4.10 7.68 -9.13
N ARG A 165 -4.36 8.97 -9.08
CA ARG A 165 -4.00 9.87 -10.17
C ARG A 165 -2.48 9.87 -10.33
N THR A 166 -2.02 9.86 -11.57
CA THR A 166 -0.59 9.70 -11.90
C THR A 166 0.32 10.79 -11.30
N ASP A 167 -0.26 11.93 -10.88
CA ASP A 167 0.44 13.02 -10.19
C ASP A 167 0.52 12.85 -8.66
N LYS A 168 -0.12 11.82 -8.08
CA LYS A 168 -0.25 11.62 -6.63
C LYS A 168 0.42 10.36 -6.10
N TYR A 169 0.81 9.44 -6.98
CA TYR A 169 1.53 8.22 -6.58
C TYR A 169 2.77 7.98 -7.45
N GLY A 170 3.67 7.16 -6.96
CA GLY A 170 4.98 6.87 -7.56
C GLY A 170 5.95 6.45 -6.49
N ALA A 171 7.22 6.76 -6.64
CA ALA A 171 8.25 6.52 -5.64
C ALA A 171 8.49 7.78 -4.79
N TYR A 172 8.44 7.63 -3.49
CA TYR A 172 8.95 8.65 -2.57
C TYR A 172 10.43 8.44 -2.38
N GLN A 173 11.25 9.44 -2.71
CA GLN A 173 12.70 9.33 -2.76
C GLN A 173 13.41 10.38 -1.94
N ILE A 174 14.55 9.99 -1.36
CA ILE A 174 15.59 10.88 -0.85
C ILE A 174 16.90 10.44 -1.48
N GLY A 175 17.71 11.37 -1.97
CA GLY A 175 19.06 11.07 -2.45
C GLY A 175 19.22 10.95 -3.95
N ASN A 176 18.15 10.86 -4.73
CA ASN A 176 18.29 10.92 -6.17
C ASN A 176 17.67 12.18 -6.75
N VAL A 177 18.50 13.00 -7.33
CA VAL A 177 18.04 13.97 -8.30
C VAL A 177 18.71 13.64 -9.62
N VAL A 178 17.92 13.11 -10.55
CA VAL A 178 18.18 13.38 -11.95
C VAL A 178 17.90 14.87 -12.12
N ALA A 179 18.83 15.69 -11.67
CA ALA A 179 18.73 17.12 -11.87
C ALA A 179 18.89 17.39 -13.35
N THR A 180 17.80 17.77 -13.99
CA THR A 180 17.85 18.63 -15.14
C THR A 180 18.62 19.89 -14.70
N GLY A 181 19.97 19.88 -14.84
CA GLY A 181 20.80 21.08 -14.73
C GLY A 181 21.26 21.55 -13.34
N GLY A 182 21.33 20.69 -12.34
CA GLY A 182 21.86 21.07 -11.01
C GLY A 182 23.05 20.21 -10.58
N ALA A 183 24.17 20.86 -10.28
CA ALA A 183 25.36 20.27 -9.71
C ALA A 183 25.03 19.46 -8.44
N GLY A 184 25.38 18.17 -8.40
CA GLY A 184 25.23 17.57 -7.12
C GLY A 184 25.39 16.08 -6.95
N ALA A 185 26.25 15.40 -7.66
CA ALA A 185 26.76 14.17 -7.15
C ALA A 185 27.92 14.50 -6.21
N GLY A 186 27.76 14.25 -4.92
CA GLY A 186 28.84 14.48 -3.98
C GLY A 186 29.97 13.51 -4.19
N VAL A 187 30.93 13.89 -4.98
CA VAL A 187 32.23 13.26 -4.93
C VAL A 187 32.93 13.81 -3.71
N ALA A 188 33.04 12.97 -2.70
CA ALA A 188 33.98 13.21 -1.65
C ALA A 188 35.36 12.94 -2.19
N VAL A 189 36.02 13.98 -2.61
CA VAL A 189 37.39 13.86 -3.04
C VAL A 189 38.27 14.20 -1.85
N SER A 190 38.87 13.21 -1.24
CA SER A 190 39.89 13.47 -0.24
C SER A 190 41.24 13.61 -0.96
N ASN A 191 41.95 14.66 -0.64
CA ASN A 191 43.31 14.88 -1.10
C ASN A 191 44.23 13.74 -0.69
N ALA A 192 45.10 13.39 -1.62
CA ALA A 192 46.08 12.34 -1.52
C ALA A 192 46.82 12.32 -0.18
N VAL A 193 46.98 11.14 0.34
CA VAL A 193 47.97 10.86 1.37
C VAL A 193 49.17 10.19 0.71
N SER A 194 50.31 10.79 0.94
CA SER A 194 51.61 10.40 0.42
C SER A 194 51.94 8.93 0.72
N SER A 195 52.22 8.21 -0.36
CA SER A 195 53.18 7.10 -0.54
C SER A 195 53.49 6.17 0.65
N SER A 196 52.94 4.95 0.56
CA SER A 196 53.71 3.73 0.81
C SER A 196 52.93 2.55 0.23
N THR A 197 53.61 1.67 -0.51
CA THR A 197 53.06 0.55 -1.26
C THR A 197 52.40 -0.55 -0.41
N THR A 198 52.38 -0.42 0.89
CA THR A 198 51.76 -1.35 1.83
C THR A 198 51.16 -0.54 3.01
N GLY A 199 49.88 -0.27 2.97
CA GLY A 199 49.15 0.36 4.08
C GLY A 199 48.60 1.75 3.80
N GLN A 200 48.11 2.01 2.58
CA GLN A 200 47.44 3.28 2.25
C GLN A 200 46.14 3.44 3.04
N GLN A 201 46.02 4.58 3.73
CA GLN A 201 44.78 4.96 4.39
C GLN A 201 43.80 5.55 3.38
N VAL A 202 42.63 4.97 3.30
CA VAL A 202 41.54 5.48 2.46
C VAL A 202 40.73 6.48 3.30
N THR A 203 40.70 7.75 2.88
CA THR A 203 40.00 8.83 3.60
C THR A 203 38.86 9.41 2.76
N GLY A 204 37.90 8.62 2.38
CA GLY A 204 36.74 9.06 1.61
C GLY A 204 35.49 8.33 2.05
N ALA A 205 35.14 8.46 3.33
CA ALA A 205 33.99 7.77 3.86
C ALA A 205 32.67 8.48 3.51
N PHE A 206 31.63 7.70 3.18
CA PHE A 206 30.26 8.22 3.09
C PHE A 206 29.79 8.79 4.43
N VAL A 207 30.13 8.13 5.55
CA VAL A 207 29.90 8.60 6.92
C VAL A 207 31.17 9.18 7.51
N LYS A 208 31.24 10.50 7.71
CA LYS A 208 32.39 11.22 8.27
C LYS A 208 32.53 11.04 9.78
N SER A 209 31.42 11.03 10.50
CA SER A 209 31.39 10.82 11.95
C SER A 209 30.26 9.88 12.35
N SER A 210 30.53 9.03 13.34
CA SER A 210 29.55 8.06 13.84
C SER A 210 28.34 8.74 14.46
N GLY A 211 27.20 8.08 14.34
CA GLY A 211 25.93 8.54 14.87
C GLY A 211 24.80 7.57 14.56
N THR A 212 23.58 8.02 14.72
CA THR A 212 22.40 7.22 14.42
C THR A 212 21.58 7.90 13.33
N MET A 213 21.24 7.15 12.29
CA MET A 213 20.25 7.54 11.31
C MET A 213 18.89 6.99 11.75
N ILE A 214 17.92 7.87 11.93
CA ILE A 214 16.54 7.51 12.27
C ILE A 214 15.73 7.54 10.99
N LEU A 215 15.17 6.39 10.63
CA LEU A 215 14.27 6.22 9.49
C LEU A 215 12.84 6.16 10.00
N ASN A 216 12.00 7.12 9.63
CA ASN A 216 10.57 7.10 9.90
C ASN A 216 9.86 6.68 8.61
N GLY A 217 9.76 5.39 8.42
CA GLY A 217 9.18 4.79 7.22
C GLY A 217 7.67 4.59 7.30
N PRO A 218 7.03 4.24 6.17
CA PRO A 218 5.58 4.07 6.09
C PRO A 218 5.02 2.91 6.93
N ASN A 219 5.83 1.93 7.28
CA ASN A 219 5.41 0.75 8.02
C ASN A 219 5.98 0.71 9.46
N GLY A 220 6.92 1.59 9.78
CA GLY A 220 7.53 1.67 11.10
C GLY A 220 8.79 2.53 11.13
N THR A 221 9.37 2.67 12.33
CA THR A 221 10.61 3.42 12.55
C THR A 221 11.77 2.48 12.82
N ALA A 222 12.96 2.84 12.37
CA ALA A 222 14.20 2.14 12.70
C ALA A 222 15.34 3.12 12.99
N ASN A 223 16.18 2.71 13.93
CA ASN A 223 17.40 3.43 14.30
C ASN A 223 18.60 2.64 13.75
N ILE A 224 19.35 3.23 12.84
CA ILE A 224 20.51 2.61 12.21
C ILE A 224 21.76 3.22 12.78
N THR A 225 22.59 2.41 13.42
CA THR A 225 23.91 2.84 13.90
C THR A 225 24.88 2.92 12.75
N CYS A 226 25.38 4.11 12.50
CA CYS A 226 26.33 4.43 11.46
C CYS A 226 27.72 4.59 12.07
N GLY A 227 28.68 3.82 11.58
CA GLY A 227 30.09 3.90 12.00
C GLY A 227 30.85 4.95 11.18
N THR A 228 31.86 5.59 11.79
CA THR A 228 32.80 6.41 11.03
C THR A 228 33.51 5.51 10.00
N GLY A 229 33.43 5.88 8.74
CA GLY A 229 34.06 5.10 7.67
C GLY A 229 33.10 4.20 6.89
N ASP A 230 31.84 4.06 7.29
CA ASP A 230 30.86 3.30 6.52
C ASP A 230 30.76 3.86 5.10
N SER A 231 30.78 2.96 4.09
CA SER A 231 30.55 3.29 2.69
C SER A 231 29.05 3.41 2.38
N ALA A 232 28.71 3.88 1.19
CA ALA A 232 27.33 3.88 0.71
C ALA A 232 26.77 2.44 0.64
N TYR A 233 27.59 1.49 0.24
CA TYR A 233 27.25 0.05 0.21
C TYR A 233 26.85 -0.47 1.60
N ASP A 234 27.69 -0.23 2.64
CA ASP A 234 27.42 -0.70 4.00
C ASP A 234 26.13 -0.07 4.53
N MET A 235 25.93 1.20 4.27
CA MET A 235 24.72 1.90 4.69
C MET A 235 23.47 1.36 4.01
N ALA A 236 23.52 1.10 2.69
CA ALA A 236 22.40 0.50 1.96
C ALA A 236 22.06 -0.89 2.52
N GLN A 237 23.06 -1.72 2.83
CA GLN A 237 22.83 -3.01 3.47
C GLN A 237 22.18 -2.88 4.84
N LYS A 238 22.65 -1.95 5.69
CA LYS A 238 22.09 -1.72 7.02
C LYS A 238 20.63 -1.25 6.96
N ILE A 239 20.31 -0.41 5.97
CA ILE A 239 18.94 0.09 5.74
C ILE A 239 18.04 -1.05 5.26
N ASN A 240 18.48 -1.83 4.26
CA ASN A 240 17.71 -2.94 3.69
C ASN A 240 17.48 -4.08 4.71
N ALA A 241 18.38 -4.23 5.70
CA ALA A 241 18.17 -5.15 6.81
C ALA A 241 16.99 -4.76 7.72
N GLN A 242 16.53 -3.49 7.66
CA GLN A 242 15.41 -2.97 8.43
C GLN A 242 14.11 -2.97 7.60
N SER A 243 13.72 -4.12 7.08
CA SER A 243 12.53 -4.30 6.22
C SER A 243 11.22 -3.78 6.83
N GLN A 244 11.14 -3.68 8.17
CA GLN A 244 9.99 -3.14 8.89
C GLN A 244 9.71 -1.66 8.59
N THR A 245 10.66 -0.92 8.04
CA THR A 245 10.44 0.49 7.67
C THR A 245 9.67 0.65 6.37
N GLY A 246 9.73 -0.34 5.47
CA GLY A 246 9.20 -0.24 4.11
C GLY A 246 10.00 0.71 3.22
N ILE A 247 11.26 1.00 3.59
CA ILE A 247 12.22 1.80 2.82
C ILE A 247 13.24 0.84 2.23
N THR A 248 13.52 0.99 0.94
CA THR A 248 14.60 0.29 0.23
C THR A 248 15.72 1.25 -0.08
N ALA A 249 16.95 0.79 0.02
CA ALA A 249 18.14 1.58 -0.25
C ALA A 249 18.95 0.95 -1.37
N GLU A 250 19.36 1.75 -2.33
CA GLU A 250 20.31 1.36 -3.38
C GLU A 250 21.52 2.28 -3.35
N ALA A 251 22.70 1.69 -3.42
CA ALA A 251 23.96 2.41 -3.46
C ALA A 251 24.59 2.27 -4.83
N ARG A 252 25.18 3.37 -5.32
CA ARG A 252 25.93 3.41 -6.57
C ARG A 252 27.07 4.43 -6.45
N THR A 253 28.23 4.09 -7.00
CA THR A 253 29.34 5.03 -7.08
C THR A 253 29.62 5.37 -8.53
N GLU A 254 29.57 6.65 -8.86
CA GLU A 254 29.86 7.17 -10.18
C GLU A 254 30.74 8.42 -10.06
N THR A 255 31.91 8.41 -10.71
CA THR A 255 32.86 9.52 -10.65
C THR A 255 33.50 9.75 -12.02
N ARG A 256 33.92 10.99 -12.27
CA ARG A 256 34.59 11.37 -13.49
C ARG A 256 36.10 11.46 -13.24
N LEU A 257 36.85 10.74 -14.03
CA LEU A 257 38.31 10.81 -14.06
C LEU A 257 38.75 11.61 -15.28
N THR A 258 39.58 12.61 -15.07
CA THR A 258 40.15 13.45 -16.15
C THR A 258 41.66 13.52 -16.06
N PHE A 259 42.30 13.70 -17.22
CA PHE A 259 43.75 13.70 -17.38
C PHE A 259 44.21 15.07 -17.89
N GLY A 260 45.26 15.60 -17.31
CA GLY A 260 45.76 16.94 -17.64
C GLY A 260 46.77 16.97 -18.80
N ALA A 261 47.23 15.84 -19.29
CA ALA A 261 48.17 15.74 -20.41
C ALA A 261 48.05 14.39 -21.14
N SER A 262 48.56 14.35 -22.38
CA SER A 262 48.74 13.10 -23.14
C SER A 262 50.03 12.40 -22.72
N GLY A 263 50.06 11.07 -22.75
CA GLY A 263 51.22 10.29 -22.38
C GLY A 263 50.88 8.93 -21.78
N SER A 264 51.82 8.24 -21.20
CA SER A 264 51.66 6.93 -20.58
C SER A 264 51.36 7.10 -19.09
N TYR A 265 50.29 6.41 -18.63
CA TYR A 265 49.85 6.40 -17.25
C TYR A 265 49.88 4.99 -16.67
N SER A 266 50.22 4.87 -15.38
CA SER A 266 50.15 3.63 -14.62
C SER A 266 49.43 3.88 -13.33
N LEU A 267 48.18 3.46 -13.26
CA LEU A 267 47.26 3.74 -12.15
C LEU A 267 46.89 2.46 -11.41
N GLN A 268 46.74 2.58 -10.12
CA GLN A 268 46.18 1.54 -9.27
C GLN A 268 44.68 1.83 -9.07
N VAL A 269 43.82 0.82 -9.31
CA VAL A 269 42.38 0.93 -9.15
C VAL A 269 41.87 -0.20 -8.27
N PHE A 270 41.06 0.13 -7.30
CA PHE A 270 40.43 -0.86 -6.43
C PHE A 270 39.17 -0.25 -5.74
N THR A 271 38.29 -1.13 -5.27
CA THR A 271 37.13 -0.73 -4.48
C THR A 271 37.26 -1.11 -3.03
N THR A 272 36.66 -0.30 -2.15
CA THR A 272 36.63 -0.59 -0.71
C THR A 272 35.23 -0.39 -0.13
N THR A 273 34.86 -1.24 0.85
CA THR A 273 33.59 -1.11 1.57
C THR A 273 33.70 -0.21 2.79
N ALA A 274 34.86 -0.15 3.45
CA ALA A 274 35.06 0.69 4.63
C ALA A 274 36.20 1.69 4.40
N ALA A 275 35.99 2.92 4.84
CA ALA A 275 37.01 3.95 4.87
C ALA A 275 37.36 4.30 6.31
N ASN A 276 37.59 3.29 7.16
CA ASN A 276 38.23 3.55 8.43
C ASN A 276 39.72 3.80 8.18
N GLY A 277 40.26 4.89 8.69
CA GLY A 277 41.66 5.28 8.55
C GLY A 277 42.71 4.25 9.02
N SER A 278 42.31 3.00 9.19
CA SER A 278 43.12 1.86 9.54
C SER A 278 42.86 0.62 8.66
N ALA A 279 41.96 0.68 7.67
CA ALA A 279 41.77 -0.43 6.77
C ALA A 279 42.99 -0.56 5.85
N LYS A 280 43.88 -1.51 6.14
CA LYS A 280 44.89 -1.94 5.20
C LYS A 280 44.18 -2.51 3.99
N VAL A 281 44.34 -1.86 2.84
CA VAL A 281 43.88 -2.40 1.56
C VAL A 281 44.61 -3.71 1.27
N ASP A 282 43.87 -4.77 1.08
CA ASP A 282 44.47 -6.05 0.70
C ASP A 282 45.10 -5.87 -0.70
N ALA A 283 46.40 -6.11 -0.81
CA ALA A 283 47.13 -5.98 -2.08
C ALA A 283 46.53 -6.88 -3.20
N SER A 284 45.80 -7.94 -2.83
CA SER A 284 45.16 -8.84 -3.79
C SER A 284 44.03 -8.21 -4.59
N ILE A 285 43.38 -7.14 -4.08
CA ILE A 285 42.29 -6.44 -4.76
C ILE A 285 42.74 -5.24 -5.60
N ILE A 286 44.01 -4.82 -5.46
CA ILE A 286 44.57 -3.73 -6.25
C ILE A 286 44.81 -4.21 -7.67
N ALA A 287 44.21 -3.54 -8.63
CA ALA A 287 44.45 -3.73 -10.05
C ALA A 287 45.31 -2.60 -10.62
N THR A 288 46.40 -2.91 -11.26
CA THR A 288 47.22 -1.91 -11.96
C THR A 288 46.73 -1.79 -13.41
N VAL A 289 46.45 -0.59 -13.81
CA VAL A 289 45.95 -0.21 -15.14
C VAL A 289 47.02 0.63 -15.83
N SER A 290 47.59 0.13 -16.90
CA SER A 290 48.60 0.85 -17.68
C SER A 290 48.07 1.11 -19.08
N PHE A 291 48.11 2.37 -19.51
CA PHE A 291 47.62 2.79 -20.83
C PHE A 291 48.34 4.02 -21.31
N LYS A 292 48.23 4.29 -22.61
CA LYS A 292 48.74 5.48 -23.25
C LYS A 292 47.58 6.35 -23.76
N ILE A 293 47.59 7.63 -23.45
CA ILE A 293 46.66 8.62 -23.95
C ILE A 293 47.37 9.43 -25.04
N ASP A 294 46.91 9.31 -26.28
CA ASP A 294 47.47 10.09 -27.38
C ASP A 294 46.86 11.51 -27.46
N ALA A 295 45.57 11.67 -27.09
CA ALA A 295 44.87 12.93 -27.01
C ALA A 295 43.91 12.93 -25.82
N HIS A 296 44.20 13.69 -24.77
CA HIS A 296 43.45 13.64 -23.48
C HIS A 296 42.10 14.37 -23.50
N GLU A 297 41.78 15.11 -24.55
CA GLU A 297 40.50 15.84 -24.72
C GLU A 297 39.66 15.29 -25.89
N THR A 298 39.90 14.05 -26.33
CA THR A 298 39.15 13.42 -27.42
C THR A 298 38.63 12.03 -27.04
N LYS A 299 37.48 11.68 -27.60
CA LYS A 299 36.90 10.34 -27.35
C LYS A 299 37.83 9.21 -27.73
N ASP A 300 38.46 9.34 -28.90
CA ASP A 300 39.35 8.31 -29.41
C ASP A 300 40.61 8.12 -28.56
N GLY A 301 41.19 9.24 -28.08
CA GLY A 301 42.38 9.21 -27.23
C GLY A 301 42.14 8.60 -25.85
N LEU A 302 40.90 8.67 -25.35
CA LEU A 302 40.51 8.11 -24.04
C LEU A 302 39.99 6.65 -24.15
N THR A 303 39.75 6.13 -25.37
CA THR A 303 39.21 4.78 -25.55
C THR A 303 40.19 3.71 -25.04
N ALA A 304 41.50 3.91 -25.25
CA ALA A 304 42.53 2.99 -24.74
C ALA A 304 42.50 2.92 -23.20
N ALA A 305 42.34 4.06 -22.55
CA ALA A 305 42.19 4.13 -21.08
C ALA A 305 40.91 3.40 -20.63
N ALA A 306 39.77 3.68 -21.26
CA ALA A 306 38.50 2.99 -20.91
C ALA A 306 38.62 1.46 -21.05
N ASN A 307 39.21 0.97 -22.11
CA ASN A 307 39.43 -0.46 -22.32
C ASN A 307 40.33 -1.06 -21.25
N ALA A 308 41.45 -0.41 -20.92
CA ALA A 308 42.37 -0.87 -19.89
C ALA A 308 41.70 -0.96 -18.49
N PHE A 309 40.82 0.01 -18.13
CA PHE A 309 40.03 -0.09 -16.91
C PHE A 309 39.03 -1.24 -16.95
N ASN A 310 38.38 -1.48 -18.09
CA ASN A 310 37.40 -2.55 -18.26
C ASN A 310 38.01 -3.94 -18.26
N GLU A 311 39.26 -4.11 -18.75
CA GLU A 311 40.01 -5.39 -18.67
C GLU A 311 40.22 -5.85 -17.22
N VAL A 312 40.41 -4.92 -16.30
CA VAL A 312 40.58 -5.23 -14.86
C VAL A 312 39.29 -5.13 -14.06
N SER A 313 38.18 -4.90 -14.70
CA SER A 313 36.88 -4.67 -14.00
C SER A 313 36.45 -5.82 -13.10
N ALA A 314 36.72 -7.07 -13.49
CA ALA A 314 36.45 -8.26 -12.69
C ALA A 314 37.24 -8.29 -11.36
N LYS A 315 38.41 -7.66 -11.30
CA LYS A 315 39.25 -7.59 -10.11
C LYS A 315 38.99 -6.31 -9.31
N SER A 316 38.90 -5.16 -10.01
CA SER A 316 38.71 -3.85 -9.39
C SER A 316 37.27 -3.56 -8.97
N GLY A 317 36.28 -4.24 -9.59
CA GLY A 317 34.86 -3.93 -9.43
C GLY A 317 34.44 -2.59 -10.09
N VAL A 318 35.30 -2.00 -10.94
CA VAL A 318 35.08 -0.69 -11.55
C VAL A 318 34.97 -0.85 -13.07
N THR A 319 33.93 -0.30 -13.66
CA THR A 319 33.76 -0.17 -15.10
C THR A 319 34.01 1.27 -15.54
N ALA A 320 34.52 1.45 -16.75
CA ALA A 320 34.86 2.76 -17.30
C ALA A 320 34.12 3.02 -18.61
N LYS A 321 33.63 4.21 -18.81
CA LYS A 321 33.03 4.71 -20.04
C LYS A 321 33.61 6.08 -20.37
N VAL A 322 33.88 6.36 -21.64
CA VAL A 322 34.27 7.69 -22.08
C VAL A 322 33.09 8.63 -21.95
N THR A 323 33.31 9.83 -21.43
CA THR A 323 32.27 10.89 -21.30
C THR A 323 31.78 11.33 -22.67
N ASP A 324 30.53 11.78 -22.74
CA ASP A 324 29.93 12.23 -24.01
C ASP A 324 30.63 13.48 -24.59
N ASP A 325 31.24 14.31 -23.72
CA ASP A 325 32.04 15.46 -24.09
C ASP A 325 33.51 15.12 -24.51
N GLY A 326 33.90 13.85 -24.38
CA GLY A 326 35.23 13.35 -24.74
C GLY A 326 36.37 13.83 -23.84
N LYS A 327 36.07 14.46 -22.69
CA LYS A 327 37.10 15.08 -21.82
C LYS A 327 37.43 14.29 -20.57
N GLY A 328 36.98 13.04 -20.47
CA GLY A 328 37.27 12.20 -19.31
C GLY A 328 36.62 10.84 -19.37
N LEU A 329 36.83 10.03 -18.35
CA LEU A 329 36.21 8.73 -18.14
C LEU A 329 35.21 8.83 -17.00
N ILE A 330 34.05 8.20 -17.15
CA ILE A 330 33.13 7.93 -16.05
C ILE A 330 33.48 6.56 -15.50
N LEU A 331 33.91 6.50 -14.26
CA LEU A 331 34.13 5.27 -13.51
C LEU A 331 32.88 4.95 -12.71
N VAL A 332 32.43 3.71 -12.78
CA VAL A 332 31.20 3.25 -12.13
C VAL A 332 31.46 1.99 -11.31
N ASN A 333 30.95 1.98 -10.08
CA ASN A 333 30.77 0.77 -9.30
C ASN A 333 29.27 0.64 -8.96
N GLU A 334 28.63 -0.40 -9.48
CA GLU A 334 27.17 -0.61 -9.33
C GLU A 334 26.77 -1.05 -7.93
N GLU A 335 27.70 -1.54 -7.11
CA GLU A 335 27.42 -1.94 -5.73
C GLU A 335 27.48 -0.76 -4.74
N GLY A 336 27.99 0.39 -5.15
CA GLY A 336 28.14 1.55 -4.26
C GLY A 336 29.36 1.53 -3.35
N LYS A 337 30.34 0.65 -3.63
CA LYS A 337 31.64 0.66 -2.95
C LYS A 337 32.45 1.90 -3.36
N ASN A 338 33.29 2.38 -2.46
CA ASN A 338 34.18 3.51 -2.77
C ASN A 338 35.16 3.13 -3.89
N ILE A 339 35.29 3.98 -4.89
CA ILE A 339 36.27 3.83 -5.98
C ILE A 339 37.55 4.56 -5.60
N ASN A 340 38.65 3.84 -5.60
CA ASN A 340 39.97 4.37 -5.29
C ASN A 340 40.83 4.34 -6.54
N VAL A 341 41.45 5.48 -6.89
CA VAL A 341 42.40 5.61 -8.00
C VAL A 341 43.67 6.20 -7.43
N GLY A 342 44.74 5.42 -7.52
CA GLY A 342 46.07 5.79 -7.04
C GLY A 342 47.08 5.91 -8.17
N SER A 343 48.08 6.77 -8.02
CA SER A 343 49.28 6.74 -8.79
C SER A 343 50.47 6.49 -7.89
N ASP A 344 51.30 5.52 -8.26
CA ASP A 344 52.56 5.17 -7.60
C ASP A 344 53.76 5.65 -8.43
N SER A 345 53.49 6.15 -9.63
CA SER A 345 54.50 6.51 -10.61
C SER A 345 54.90 7.98 -10.49
N LYS A 346 56.20 8.21 -10.36
CA LYS A 346 56.78 9.54 -10.47
C LYS A 346 56.93 9.97 -11.93
N THR A 347 56.31 9.25 -12.87
CA THR A 347 56.46 9.47 -14.32
C THR A 347 55.15 9.81 -15.02
N ASP A 348 54.04 9.99 -14.28
CA ASP A 348 52.78 10.35 -14.88
C ASP A 348 52.83 11.76 -15.51
N PRO A 349 52.49 11.88 -16.80
CA PRO A 349 52.79 13.09 -17.58
C PRO A 349 51.90 14.30 -17.21
N GLY A 350 50.76 14.07 -16.56
CA GLY A 350 49.83 15.14 -16.25
C GLY A 350 49.10 14.96 -14.92
N VAL A 351 48.39 16.02 -14.52
CA VAL A 351 47.54 16.00 -13.36
C VAL A 351 46.40 15.02 -13.59
N ILE A 352 46.15 14.14 -12.63
CA ILE A 352 45.01 13.21 -12.63
C ILE A 352 43.97 13.80 -11.69
N CYS A 353 42.77 14.00 -12.20
CA CYS A 353 41.68 14.64 -11.45
C CYS A 353 40.51 13.71 -11.33
N LEU A 354 40.04 13.50 -10.10
CA LEU A 354 38.80 12.77 -9.82
C LEU A 354 37.74 13.79 -9.36
N GLY A 355 36.63 13.84 -10.07
CA GLY A 355 35.62 14.86 -9.87
C GLY A 355 34.19 14.39 -10.10
N ASN A 356 33.26 15.34 -10.08
CA ASN A 356 31.84 15.07 -10.31
C ASN A 356 31.59 14.80 -11.81
N THR A 357 30.65 13.92 -12.12
CA THR A 357 30.21 13.59 -13.50
C THR A 357 29.61 14.79 -14.24
N SER A 358 29.16 15.82 -13.54
CA SER A 358 28.57 17.05 -14.13
C SER A 358 29.57 18.11 -14.58
N GLY A 359 30.89 17.85 -14.51
CA GLY A 359 31.90 18.74 -15.10
C GLY A 359 32.20 20.03 -14.32
N GLY A 360 31.85 20.13 -13.04
CA GLY A 360 32.16 21.28 -12.19
C GLY A 360 33.66 21.40 -11.86
N ALA A 361 34.13 22.60 -11.64
CA ALA A 361 35.56 22.96 -11.46
C ALA A 361 36.23 22.42 -10.18
N THR A 362 35.54 21.67 -9.35
CA THR A 362 36.10 21.12 -8.12
C THR A 362 36.40 19.64 -8.29
N CYS A 363 37.66 19.34 -8.54
CA CYS A 363 38.17 17.98 -8.51
C CYS A 363 39.32 17.89 -7.50
N ALA A 364 39.48 16.71 -6.88
CA ALA A 364 40.75 16.42 -6.22
C ALA A 364 41.72 15.89 -7.23
N SER A 365 42.97 16.26 -7.12
CA SER A 365 43.97 15.97 -8.10
C SER A 365 45.22 15.36 -7.47
N ILE A 366 45.84 14.44 -8.22
CA ILE A 366 47.23 14.07 -8.00
C ILE A 366 48.06 14.89 -8.98
N ALA A 367 49.03 15.64 -8.47
CA ALA A 367 49.94 16.41 -9.32
C ALA A 367 50.79 15.49 -10.19
N SER A 368 51.21 15.95 -11.36
CA SER A 368 52.13 15.21 -12.21
C SER A 368 53.40 14.83 -11.45
N ASN A 369 53.95 13.67 -11.71
CA ASN A 369 55.10 13.12 -11.01
C ASN A 369 54.98 12.97 -9.47
N SER A 370 53.75 12.82 -8.96
CA SER A 370 53.47 12.64 -7.54
C SER A 370 52.73 11.36 -7.27
N ALA A 371 53.14 10.61 -6.26
CA ALA A 371 52.37 9.50 -5.76
C ALA A 371 51.17 10.02 -4.93
N GLY A 372 50.01 9.41 -5.09
CA GLY A 372 48.84 9.81 -4.35
C GLY A 372 47.65 8.87 -4.55
N LEU A 373 46.65 8.96 -3.70
CA LEU A 373 45.40 8.22 -3.77
C LEU A 373 44.20 9.16 -3.77
N LEU A 374 43.32 8.98 -4.72
CA LEU A 374 42.05 9.66 -4.82
C LEU A 374 40.93 8.67 -4.52
N THR A 375 39.97 9.06 -3.71
CA THR A 375 38.82 8.23 -3.35
C THR A 375 37.53 8.94 -3.71
N ALA A 376 36.65 8.25 -4.43
CA ALA A 376 35.29 8.68 -4.67
C ALA A 376 34.32 7.83 -3.83
N GLY A 377 33.54 8.47 -3.00
CA GLY A 377 32.46 7.82 -2.23
C GLY A 377 31.21 7.61 -3.05
N GLY A 378 30.44 6.56 -2.70
CA GLY A 378 29.16 6.26 -3.31
C GLY A 378 28.04 7.18 -2.86
N GLN A 379 26.93 7.08 -3.56
CA GLN A 379 25.66 7.72 -3.25
C GLN A 379 24.63 6.69 -2.86
N ILE A 380 23.66 7.06 -2.01
CA ILE A 380 22.51 6.23 -1.66
C ILE A 380 21.25 6.90 -2.17
N THR A 381 20.40 6.10 -2.79
CA THR A 381 19.02 6.48 -3.08
C THR A 381 18.12 5.66 -2.16
N LEU A 382 17.22 6.34 -1.48
CA LEU A 382 16.20 5.73 -0.62
C LEU A 382 14.86 5.82 -1.33
N ASP A 383 14.16 4.70 -1.44
CA ASP A 383 12.88 4.59 -2.13
C ASP A 383 11.83 3.99 -1.21
N ALA A 384 10.59 4.49 -1.29
CA ALA A 384 9.43 3.91 -0.63
C ALA A 384 8.15 4.19 -1.41
N SER A 385 7.12 3.36 -1.20
CA SER A 385 5.80 3.53 -1.81
C SER A 385 4.93 4.63 -1.17
N ARG A 386 5.36 5.17 -0.03
CA ARG A 386 4.70 6.27 0.70
C ARG A 386 5.73 7.22 1.28
N SER A 387 5.26 8.42 1.67
CA SER A 387 6.12 9.43 2.29
C SER A 387 6.80 8.90 3.55
N TYR A 388 8.05 9.26 3.70
CA TYR A 388 8.88 8.93 4.85
C TYR A 388 9.82 10.10 5.15
N SER A 389 10.49 10.04 6.30
CA SER A 389 11.52 11.02 6.64
C SER A 389 12.76 10.34 7.22
N VAL A 390 13.89 10.99 6.98
CA VAL A 390 15.19 10.57 7.50
C VAL A 390 15.72 11.69 8.40
N GLN A 391 16.16 11.33 9.59
CA GLN A 391 16.77 12.24 10.55
C GLN A 391 18.11 11.69 11.00
N LEU A 392 19.11 12.57 11.09
CA LEU A 392 20.40 12.23 11.68
C LEU A 392 20.39 12.64 13.16
N SER A 393 20.90 11.78 14.04
CA SER A 393 21.02 12.01 15.47
C SER A 393 22.49 11.96 15.90
N GLY A 394 22.82 12.76 16.89
CA GLY A 394 24.21 12.91 17.36
C GLY A 394 25.03 13.83 16.45
N ASN A 395 26.36 13.70 16.49
CA ASN A 395 27.27 14.46 15.63
C ASN A 395 27.48 13.79 14.25
N MET A 396 26.52 13.01 13.78
CA MET A 396 26.62 12.31 12.51
C MET A 396 26.72 13.32 11.36
N GLN A 397 27.75 13.16 10.54
CA GLN A 397 27.96 13.91 9.34
C GLN A 397 28.10 12.95 8.17
N LEU A 398 27.29 13.19 7.13
CA LEU A 398 27.44 12.53 5.85
C LEU A 398 28.37 13.37 4.96
N GLN A 399 29.03 12.71 4.02
CA GLN A 399 29.83 13.39 3.01
C GLN A 399 28.92 14.32 2.21
N ALA A 400 29.41 15.52 1.86
CA ALA A 400 28.67 16.46 1.03
C ALA A 400 28.27 15.79 -0.29
N GLY A 401 26.96 15.77 -0.59
CA GLY A 401 26.40 15.10 -1.77
C GLY A 401 26.03 13.62 -1.62
N ALA A 402 26.22 13.05 -0.47
CA ALA A 402 25.83 11.67 -0.17
C ALA A 402 24.31 11.44 -0.26
N LEU A 403 23.54 12.44 0.13
CA LEU A 403 22.10 12.57 -0.07
C LEU A 403 21.90 13.94 -0.72
N THR A 404 21.38 14.02 -1.92
CA THR A 404 21.46 15.19 -2.80
C THR A 404 20.58 16.39 -2.46
N GLN A 405 20.15 16.55 -1.22
CA GLN A 405 19.59 17.82 -0.77
C GLN A 405 20.39 18.36 0.41
N SER A 406 20.74 19.64 0.29
CA SER A 406 21.46 20.48 1.22
C SER A 406 21.51 19.96 2.66
N SER A 407 22.74 19.61 3.09
CA SER A 407 23.16 19.47 4.48
C SER A 407 22.09 18.94 5.45
N LEU A 408 21.97 17.63 5.54
CA LEU A 408 21.39 17.00 6.71
C LEU A 408 22.29 17.38 7.91
N THR A 409 21.91 18.43 8.61
CA THR A 409 22.49 18.76 9.90
C THR A 409 21.71 17.99 10.97
N SER A 410 22.36 17.64 12.06
CA SER A 410 21.94 16.71 13.09
C SER A 410 20.61 17.03 13.84
N ALA A 411 19.74 17.89 13.33
CA ALA A 411 18.51 18.26 14.03
C ALA A 411 17.25 18.34 13.14
N THR A 412 17.39 18.28 11.81
CA THR A 412 16.25 18.43 10.91
C THR A 412 15.90 17.10 10.21
N ALA A 413 14.63 16.70 10.32
CA ALA A 413 14.12 15.58 9.53
C ALA A 413 13.99 16.00 8.06
N GLN A 414 14.58 15.25 7.15
CA GLN A 414 14.41 15.40 5.71
C GLN A 414 13.22 14.55 5.27
N ALA A 415 12.21 15.20 4.70
CA ALA A 415 11.09 14.50 4.07
C ALA A 415 11.46 13.99 2.68
N SER A 416 10.83 12.90 2.27
CA SER A 416 10.96 12.34 0.93
C SER A 416 10.19 13.15 -0.10
N ASP A 417 10.72 13.25 -1.32
CA ASP A 417 10.08 13.88 -2.46
C ASP A 417 9.38 12.84 -3.34
N LEU A 418 8.19 13.15 -3.84
CA LEU A 418 7.44 12.26 -4.71
C LEU A 418 7.95 12.34 -6.15
N GLN A 419 8.52 11.24 -6.63
CA GLN A 419 8.76 10.99 -8.05
C GLN A 419 7.49 10.41 -8.65
N LYS A 420 6.78 11.23 -9.43
CA LYS A 420 5.44 10.93 -9.92
C LYS A 420 5.47 9.96 -11.10
N VAL A 421 4.47 9.10 -11.20
CA VAL A 421 4.26 8.29 -12.41
C VAL A 421 4.01 9.19 -13.64
N ALA A 422 3.38 10.35 -13.46
CA ALA A 422 3.15 11.33 -14.52
C ALA A 422 4.43 11.88 -15.16
N SER A 423 5.56 11.86 -14.45
CA SER A 423 6.85 12.40 -14.90
C SER A 423 7.85 11.33 -15.37
N LEU A 424 7.38 10.12 -15.64
CA LEU A 424 8.23 9.05 -16.15
C LEU A 424 8.84 9.43 -17.50
N ASP A 425 10.17 9.30 -17.60
CA ASP A 425 10.93 9.53 -18.83
C ASP A 425 11.96 8.42 -18.99
N ILE A 426 11.82 7.63 -20.07
CA ILE A 426 12.73 6.56 -20.43
C ILE A 426 13.59 6.87 -21.65
N SER A 427 13.66 8.13 -22.07
CA SER A 427 14.44 8.55 -23.24
C SER A 427 15.96 8.40 -23.06
N THR A 428 16.42 8.24 -21.81
CA THR A 428 17.81 8.02 -21.45
C THR A 428 17.96 6.74 -20.63
N VAL A 429 19.12 6.10 -20.64
CA VAL A 429 19.41 4.92 -19.81
C VAL A 429 19.19 5.23 -18.32
N LYS A 430 19.65 6.39 -17.87
CA LYS A 430 19.50 6.83 -16.49
C LYS A 430 18.02 7.08 -16.12
N GLY A 431 17.28 7.71 -17.03
CA GLY A 431 15.82 7.90 -16.88
C GLY A 431 15.09 6.56 -16.86
N ALA A 432 15.47 5.61 -17.72
CA ALA A 432 14.88 4.27 -17.73
C ALA A 432 15.12 3.50 -16.41
N THR A 433 16.32 3.57 -15.84
CA THR A 433 16.62 2.99 -14.53
C THR A 433 15.81 3.66 -13.41
N GLN A 434 15.67 4.97 -13.46
CA GLN A 434 14.83 5.72 -12.51
C GLN A 434 13.34 5.36 -12.66
N ALA A 435 12.87 5.23 -13.89
CA ALA A 435 11.49 4.82 -14.18
C ALA A 435 11.19 3.43 -13.62
N LEU A 436 12.13 2.47 -13.71
CA LEU A 436 11.97 1.15 -13.09
C LEU A 436 11.67 1.24 -11.59
N ARG A 437 12.46 2.03 -10.85
CA ARG A 437 12.23 2.22 -9.41
C ARG A 437 10.86 2.83 -9.13
N THR A 438 10.51 3.88 -9.89
CA THR A 438 9.22 4.56 -9.70
C THR A 438 8.06 3.62 -9.99
N VAL A 439 8.16 2.79 -11.04
CA VAL A 439 7.13 1.82 -11.42
C VAL A 439 7.03 0.68 -10.40
N ASP A 440 8.16 0.19 -9.89
CA ASP A 440 8.16 -0.87 -8.86
C ASP A 440 7.46 -0.39 -7.58
N GLN A 441 7.75 0.83 -7.12
CA GLN A 441 7.03 1.43 -5.97
C GLN A 441 5.55 1.71 -6.26
N ALA A 442 5.22 2.09 -7.50
CA ALA A 442 3.83 2.26 -7.93
C ALA A 442 3.07 0.93 -7.95
N LEU A 443 3.71 -0.16 -8.42
CA LEU A 443 3.15 -1.52 -8.37
C LEU A 443 2.90 -1.98 -6.93
N ASP A 444 3.82 -1.69 -6.01
CA ASP A 444 3.65 -2.01 -4.59
C ASP A 444 2.48 -1.24 -3.98
N ALA A 445 2.31 0.04 -4.32
CA ALA A 445 1.19 0.84 -3.87
C ALA A 445 -0.16 0.28 -4.37
N VAL A 446 -0.24 -0.07 -5.67
CA VAL A 446 -1.43 -0.69 -6.27
C VAL A 446 -1.72 -2.05 -5.65
N SER A 447 -0.71 -2.90 -5.48
CA SER A 447 -0.85 -4.24 -4.89
C SER A 447 -1.30 -4.16 -3.43
N SER A 448 -0.76 -3.23 -2.65
CA SER A 448 -1.18 -2.97 -1.27
C SER A 448 -2.65 -2.56 -1.20
N GLN A 449 -3.11 -1.70 -2.10
CA GLN A 449 -4.51 -1.27 -2.12
C GLN A 449 -5.44 -2.40 -2.57
N ARG A 450 -5.05 -3.23 -3.54
CA ARG A 450 -5.79 -4.44 -3.94
C ARG A 450 -5.94 -5.42 -2.78
N ALA A 451 -4.86 -5.65 -2.01
CA ALA A 451 -4.90 -6.49 -0.82
C ALA A 451 -5.90 -5.95 0.23
N LYS A 452 -5.97 -4.62 0.43
CA LYS A 452 -6.96 -3.99 1.32
C LYS A 452 -8.39 -4.21 0.83
N PHE A 453 -8.64 -4.09 -0.48
CA PHE A 453 -9.97 -4.36 -1.03
C PHE A 453 -10.34 -5.84 -0.90
N GLY A 454 -9.42 -6.78 -1.13
CA GLY A 454 -9.65 -8.21 -0.90
C GLY A 454 -10.00 -8.51 0.57
N ALA A 455 -9.26 -7.93 1.52
CA ALA A 455 -9.59 -8.08 2.94
C ALA A 455 -10.94 -7.44 3.31
N LEU A 456 -11.28 -6.31 2.68
CA LEU A 456 -12.56 -5.63 2.87
C LEU A 456 -13.73 -6.48 2.33
N GLN A 457 -13.59 -7.07 1.15
CA GLN A 457 -14.57 -8.00 0.58
C GLN A 457 -14.83 -9.18 1.53
N SER A 458 -13.79 -9.84 2.00
CA SER A 458 -13.92 -10.93 2.97
C SER A 458 -14.63 -10.48 4.25
N ARG A 459 -14.34 -9.28 4.77
CA ARG A 459 -15.06 -8.72 5.93
C ARG A 459 -16.54 -8.53 5.67
N PHE A 460 -16.92 -8.01 4.50
CA PHE A 460 -18.31 -7.86 4.13
C PHE A 460 -18.99 -9.22 3.96
N GLU A 461 -18.36 -10.20 3.33
CA GLU A 461 -18.90 -11.56 3.17
C GLU A 461 -19.20 -12.23 4.52
N TYR A 462 -18.25 -12.17 5.47
CA TYR A 462 -18.50 -12.67 6.83
C TYR A 462 -19.62 -11.90 7.53
N THR A 463 -19.72 -10.61 7.29
CA THR A 463 -20.81 -9.78 7.85
C THR A 463 -22.15 -10.19 7.25
N VAL A 464 -22.25 -10.38 5.93
CA VAL A 464 -23.45 -10.85 5.24
C VAL A 464 -23.88 -12.21 5.78
N ALA A 465 -22.95 -13.16 5.94
CA ALA A 465 -23.24 -14.47 6.51
C ALA A 465 -23.78 -14.37 7.95
N ASN A 466 -23.16 -13.56 8.79
CA ASN A 466 -23.63 -13.32 10.17
C ASN A 466 -25.02 -12.66 10.20
N LEU A 467 -25.24 -11.64 9.35
CA LEU A 467 -26.53 -10.97 9.23
C LEU A 467 -27.62 -11.94 8.81
N SER A 468 -27.36 -12.83 7.83
CA SER A 468 -28.30 -13.86 7.38
C SER A 468 -28.71 -14.79 8.52
N THR A 469 -27.75 -15.31 9.29
CA THR A 469 -28.01 -16.16 10.46
C THR A 469 -28.79 -15.40 11.54
N THR A 470 -28.48 -14.12 11.77
CA THR A 470 -29.18 -13.29 12.75
C THR A 470 -30.63 -13.00 12.32
N ILE A 471 -30.84 -12.72 11.03
CA ILE A 471 -32.19 -12.52 10.44
C ILE A 471 -33.02 -13.80 10.62
N GLU A 472 -32.46 -14.98 10.28
CA GLU A 472 -33.13 -16.27 10.42
C GLU A 472 -33.53 -16.55 11.89
N ASN A 473 -32.59 -16.41 12.81
CA ASN A 473 -32.84 -16.62 14.24
C ASN A 473 -33.89 -15.64 14.80
N THR A 474 -33.82 -14.37 14.43
CA THR A 474 -34.77 -13.36 14.88
C THR A 474 -36.15 -13.59 14.27
N THR A 475 -36.22 -14.00 13.00
CA THR A 475 -37.48 -14.36 12.33
C THR A 475 -38.10 -15.58 12.99
N SER A 476 -37.33 -16.62 13.29
CA SER A 476 -37.78 -17.82 14.00
C SER A 476 -38.26 -17.48 15.42
N ALA A 477 -37.57 -16.58 16.12
CA ALA A 477 -38.01 -16.13 17.45
C ALA A 477 -39.32 -15.33 17.37
N ARG A 478 -39.48 -14.42 16.38
CA ARG A 478 -40.72 -13.69 16.13
C ARG A 478 -41.87 -14.64 15.80
N SER A 479 -41.65 -15.66 14.95
CA SER A 479 -42.64 -16.67 14.60
C SER A 479 -43.16 -17.38 15.84
N ARG A 480 -42.29 -17.80 16.76
CA ARG A 480 -42.71 -18.42 18.02
C ARG A 480 -43.57 -17.53 18.92
N ILE A 481 -43.40 -16.23 18.81
CA ILE A 481 -44.20 -15.27 19.60
C ILE A 481 -45.52 -14.96 18.92
N GLN A 482 -45.50 -14.68 17.62
CA GLN A 482 -46.60 -14.07 16.88
C GLN A 482 -47.44 -15.04 16.09
N ASP A 483 -46.85 -16.13 15.55
CA ASP A 483 -47.56 -17.04 14.66
C ASP A 483 -48.42 -18.03 15.44
N THR A 484 -49.53 -18.49 14.83
CA THR A 484 -50.44 -19.47 15.44
C THR A 484 -50.03 -20.90 15.05
N ASP A 485 -50.19 -21.81 15.98
CA ASP A 485 -50.17 -23.25 15.67
C ASP A 485 -51.53 -23.64 15.06
N PHE A 486 -51.51 -23.91 13.76
CA PHE A 486 -52.69 -24.24 12.98
C PHE A 486 -53.44 -25.48 13.48
N ALA A 487 -52.72 -26.49 13.97
CA ALA A 487 -53.35 -27.73 14.48
C ALA A 487 -54.09 -27.46 15.80
N SER A 488 -53.44 -26.73 16.71
CA SER A 488 -54.02 -26.35 17.99
C SER A 488 -55.23 -25.40 17.80
N GLU A 489 -55.13 -24.42 16.91
CA GLU A 489 -56.22 -23.45 16.71
C GLU A 489 -57.42 -24.05 15.97
N THR A 490 -57.17 -25.04 15.03
CA THR A 490 -58.24 -25.81 14.39
C THR A 490 -59.00 -26.67 15.41
N ALA A 491 -58.28 -27.29 16.36
CA ALA A 491 -58.89 -28.06 17.45
C ALA A 491 -59.74 -27.17 18.37
N ASN A 492 -59.25 -25.95 18.67
CA ASN A 492 -60.00 -24.92 19.46
C ASN A 492 -61.24 -24.44 18.71
N MET A 493 -61.15 -24.20 17.41
CA MET A 493 -62.26 -23.81 16.57
C MET A 493 -63.35 -24.90 16.52
N THR A 494 -62.96 -26.16 16.26
CA THR A 494 -63.93 -27.31 16.24
C THR A 494 -64.56 -27.50 17.60
N LYS A 495 -63.80 -27.43 18.71
CA LYS A 495 -64.33 -27.47 20.06
C LYS A 495 -65.34 -26.36 20.32
N ALA A 496 -65.02 -25.10 19.91
CA ALA A 496 -65.96 -23.98 20.09
C ALA A 496 -67.23 -24.13 19.24
N GLN A 497 -67.13 -24.69 17.99
CA GLN A 497 -68.28 -25.01 17.16
C GLN A 497 -69.18 -26.07 17.80
N VAL A 498 -68.60 -27.18 18.33
CA VAL A 498 -69.36 -28.20 19.03
C VAL A 498 -70.03 -27.66 20.28
N LEU A 499 -69.29 -26.81 21.06
CA LEU A 499 -69.86 -26.16 22.25
C LEU A 499 -70.99 -25.17 21.91
N GLN A 500 -70.90 -24.47 20.79
CA GLN A 500 -71.96 -23.59 20.28
C GLN A 500 -73.23 -24.39 19.93
N GLN A 501 -73.07 -25.51 19.19
CA GLN A 501 -74.20 -26.39 18.84
C GLN A 501 -74.83 -27.00 20.10
N ALA A 502 -74.01 -27.51 21.02
CA ALA A 502 -74.49 -28.03 22.29
C ALA A 502 -75.16 -26.95 23.15
N GLY A 503 -74.58 -25.73 23.17
CA GLY A 503 -75.12 -24.58 23.89
C GLY A 503 -76.50 -24.13 23.40
N THR A 504 -76.71 -24.11 22.07
CA THR A 504 -78.03 -23.79 21.49
C THR A 504 -79.08 -24.84 21.85
N ALA A 505 -78.72 -26.15 21.83
CA ALA A 505 -79.59 -27.26 22.25
C ALA A 505 -79.93 -27.13 23.76
N MET A 506 -78.92 -26.87 24.59
CA MET A 506 -79.13 -26.69 26.04
C MET A 506 -79.96 -25.42 26.37
N LEU A 507 -79.81 -24.37 25.61
CA LEU A 507 -80.62 -23.15 25.74
C LEU A 507 -82.08 -23.44 25.38
N ALA A 508 -82.33 -24.17 24.30
CA ALA A 508 -83.71 -24.66 23.94
C ALA A 508 -84.35 -25.51 25.06
N GLN A 509 -83.54 -26.42 25.62
CA GLN A 509 -84.02 -27.29 26.74
C GLN A 509 -84.26 -26.46 28.02
N ALA A 510 -83.39 -25.53 28.36
CA ALA A 510 -83.52 -24.62 29.50
C ALA A 510 -84.79 -23.75 29.40
N ASN A 511 -85.15 -23.35 28.17
CA ASN A 511 -86.34 -22.53 27.92
C ASN A 511 -87.65 -23.37 27.94
N SER A 512 -87.58 -24.69 27.65
CA SER A 512 -88.75 -25.53 27.70
C SER A 512 -89.10 -25.99 29.13
N LEU A 513 -88.18 -26.03 30.07
CA LEU A 513 -88.40 -26.44 31.47
C LEU A 513 -89.47 -25.55 32.19
N PRO A 514 -89.50 -24.23 32.10
CA PRO A 514 -90.60 -23.42 32.73
C PRO A 514 -91.98 -23.73 32.07
N GLN A 515 -92.01 -23.97 30.76
CA GLN A 515 -93.26 -24.29 30.05
C GLN A 515 -93.87 -25.62 30.49
N SER A 516 -93.03 -26.66 30.71
CA SER A 516 -93.56 -27.96 31.24
C SER A 516 -94.09 -27.88 32.65
N VAL A 517 -93.65 -26.93 33.47
CA VAL A 517 -94.18 -26.64 34.81
C VAL A 517 -95.48 -25.89 34.71
N LEU A 518 -95.62 -24.99 33.73
CA LEU A 518 -96.89 -24.28 33.49
C LEU A 518 -97.99 -25.25 33.00
N THR A 519 -97.66 -26.28 32.22
CA THR A 519 -98.60 -27.32 31.78
C THR A 519 -99.02 -28.30 32.91
N LEU A 520 -98.18 -28.42 33.96
CA LEU A 520 -98.56 -29.19 35.19
C LEU A 520 -99.41 -28.40 36.21
N LEU A 521 -99.50 -27.12 36.06
CA LEU A 521 -100.27 -26.18 36.93
C LEU A 521 -101.65 -25.81 36.33
N ASN A 522 -101.89 -26.16 35.07
CA ASN A 522 -103.18 -26.08 34.41
C ASN A 522 -103.76 -27.50 34.35
#